data_c19d29f5e14755025a3a2831fe3b55c0
#
_entry.id   c19d29f5e14755025a3a2831fe3b55c0
#
_cell.length_a   1.000
_cell.length_b   1.000
_cell.length_c   1.000
_cell.angle_alpha   90.00
_cell.angle_beta   90.00
_cell.angle_gamma   90.00
#
_symmetry.space_group_name_H-M   'P 1'
#
loop_
_entity.id
_entity.type
_entity.pdbx_description
1 polymer ?
#
loop_
_entity_poly.entity_id
_entity_poly.type
_entity_poly.pdbx_seq_one_letter_code
_entity_poly.pdbx_strand_id
1 'polypeptide(L)'
;PGHCICEHAGEFPGQLANSVSSFAFVFFGVWVLLSRRNPASGTREHRLAPLLGITMLFIGVSSFFYHATLSFFGQFLDIFSMFTFGLLLFFGALYRAGRLHGGYALAGFVAASVVFGLLQFAYPDARRILFAVLLVPGIILELTPFITGHGPRSRRVWAIYAGLAVMVVAYGIWLLDQSPVFCERGSLLQGHAIWHTLGAVAAFLVFIHYRLTPHHD
;
A
#
# COMPACT_ATOMS: atom_id res chain seq x y z
N PRO A 1 7.20 -4.33 -22.57
CA PRO A 1 6.69 -3.74 -21.37
C PRO A 1 5.19 -3.55 -21.53
N GLY A 2 4.40 -4.36 -20.88
CA GLY A 2 3.19 -4.07 -20.27
C GLY A 2 1.89 -3.78 -20.97
N HIS A 3 1.31 -4.72 -21.69
CA HIS A 3 -0.12 -4.68 -22.08
C HIS A 3 -1.10 -5.00 -20.91
N CYS A 4 -0.76 -4.65 -19.69
CA CYS A 4 -1.55 -5.00 -18.49
C CYS A 4 -2.38 -3.83 -17.95
N ILE A 5 -2.46 -2.70 -18.64
CA ILE A 5 -3.21 -1.51 -18.23
C ILE A 5 -4.02 -1.05 -19.43
N CYS A 6 -5.31 -0.79 -19.20
CA CYS A 6 -6.25 -0.46 -20.25
C CYS A 6 -5.97 0.90 -20.89
N GLU A 7 -5.61 1.91 -20.09
CA GLU A 7 -5.43 3.28 -20.58
C GLU A 7 -4.39 3.38 -21.70
N HIS A 8 -4.77 4.04 -22.80
CA HIS A 8 -3.90 4.23 -23.93
C HIS A 8 -2.71 5.12 -23.57
N ALA A 9 -1.51 4.74 -24.03
CA ALA A 9 -0.34 5.59 -23.90
C ALA A 9 -0.44 6.76 -24.87
N GLY A 10 -0.52 7.97 -24.32
CA GLY A 10 -0.54 9.24 -25.04
C GLY A 10 0.80 9.96 -25.01
N GLU A 11 0.77 11.23 -25.40
CA GLU A 11 1.83 12.18 -25.09
C GLU A 11 1.88 12.43 -23.57
N PHE A 12 2.94 13.08 -23.09
CA PHE A 12 3.10 13.32 -21.65
C PHE A 12 1.89 14.08 -21.05
N PRO A 13 1.30 13.61 -19.95
CA PRO A 13 1.60 12.35 -19.25
C PRO A 13 1.08 11.13 -20.01
N GLY A 14 1.91 10.08 -20.10
CA GLY A 14 1.64 8.89 -20.91
C GLY A 14 0.30 8.23 -20.65
N GLN A 15 -0.13 8.16 -19.37
CA GLN A 15 -1.44 7.68 -18.92
C GLN A 15 -2.04 8.70 -17.95
N LEU A 16 -2.91 9.57 -18.45
CA LEU A 16 -3.43 10.71 -17.71
C LEU A 16 -4.25 10.31 -16.48
N ALA A 17 -5.22 9.41 -16.64
CA ALA A 17 -6.10 9.00 -15.54
C ALA A 17 -5.32 8.29 -14.44
N ASN A 18 -4.42 7.38 -14.81
CA ASN A 18 -3.56 6.65 -13.86
C ASN A 18 -2.55 7.59 -13.19
N SER A 19 -1.99 8.55 -13.92
CA SER A 19 -1.09 9.56 -13.35
C SER A 19 -1.80 10.43 -12.31
N VAL A 20 -2.98 10.96 -12.64
CA VAL A 20 -3.74 11.85 -11.74
C VAL A 20 -4.24 11.09 -10.52
N SER A 21 -4.75 9.87 -10.69
CA SER A 21 -5.26 9.07 -9.56
C SER A 21 -4.18 8.70 -8.53
N SER A 22 -2.90 8.66 -8.94
CA SER A 22 -1.76 8.42 -8.03
C SER A 22 -1.66 9.49 -6.93
N PHE A 23 -2.15 10.71 -7.17
CA PHE A 23 -2.21 11.78 -6.16
C PHE A 23 -3.13 11.46 -4.98
N ALA A 24 -4.03 10.48 -5.08
CA ALA A 24 -4.80 10.02 -3.92
C ALA A 24 -3.87 9.51 -2.80
N PHE A 25 -2.82 8.77 -3.14
CA PHE A 25 -1.81 8.34 -2.17
C PHE A 25 -1.03 9.52 -1.59
N VAL A 26 -0.69 10.52 -2.41
CA VAL A 26 -0.01 11.73 -1.93
C VAL A 26 -0.91 12.49 -0.95
N PHE A 27 -2.18 12.69 -1.30
CA PHE A 27 -3.15 13.37 -0.45
C PHE A 27 -3.28 12.70 0.92
N PHE A 28 -3.56 11.40 0.94
CA PHE A 28 -3.71 10.67 2.20
C PHE A 28 -2.38 10.53 2.95
N GLY A 29 -1.24 10.39 2.26
CA GLY A 29 0.08 10.38 2.87
C GLY A 29 0.38 11.69 3.61
N VAL A 30 0.13 12.84 2.98
CA VAL A 30 0.24 14.17 3.62
C VAL A 30 -0.72 14.27 4.81
N TRP A 31 -1.98 13.84 4.63
CA TRP A 31 -2.96 13.84 5.71
C TRP A 31 -2.47 13.04 6.93
N VAL A 32 -1.96 11.83 6.71
CA VAL A 32 -1.39 10.99 7.78
C VAL A 32 -0.25 11.73 8.50
N LEU A 33 0.66 12.36 7.75
CA LEU A 33 1.78 13.09 8.33
C LEU A 33 1.35 14.34 9.13
N LEU A 34 0.34 15.06 8.66
CA LEU A 34 -0.19 16.26 9.33
C LEU A 34 -1.10 15.89 10.52
N SER A 35 -1.76 14.73 10.47
CA SER A 35 -2.67 14.26 11.54
C SER A 35 -1.96 13.74 12.79
N ARG A 36 -0.64 13.85 12.87
CA ARG A 36 0.14 13.45 14.05
C ARG A 36 -0.17 14.39 15.21
N ARG A 37 -1.08 13.99 16.08
CA ARG A 37 -1.34 14.68 17.34
C ARG A 37 -0.55 14.01 18.44
N ASN A 38 0.27 14.82 19.13
CA ASN A 38 0.98 14.55 20.37
C ASN A 38 2.09 13.48 20.31
N PRO A 39 3.37 13.89 20.16
CA PRO A 39 4.53 12.98 20.21
C PRO A 39 4.69 12.28 21.57
N ALA A 40 3.99 12.74 22.63
CA ALA A 40 4.11 12.23 23.98
C ALA A 40 3.37 10.90 24.22
N SER A 41 2.62 10.36 23.24
CA SER A 41 1.82 9.16 23.48
C SER A 41 2.62 7.86 23.59
N GLY A 42 3.91 7.84 23.24
CA GLY A 42 4.81 6.70 23.42
C GLY A 42 4.41 5.36 22.79
N THR A 43 3.21 5.28 22.19
CA THR A 43 2.68 4.02 21.65
C THR A 43 3.40 3.59 20.38
N ARG A 44 3.42 2.28 20.10
CA ARG A 44 4.06 1.70 18.91
C ARG A 44 3.44 2.21 17.62
N GLU A 45 2.12 2.40 17.60
CA GLU A 45 1.36 2.95 16.46
C GLU A 45 1.78 4.37 16.14
N HIS A 46 2.06 5.17 17.17
CA HIS A 46 2.52 6.54 16.97
C HIS A 46 3.85 6.60 16.23
N ARG A 47 4.71 5.60 16.46
CA ARG A 47 6.00 5.47 15.74
C ARG A 47 5.84 4.96 14.31
N LEU A 48 4.82 4.14 14.03
CA LEU A 48 4.55 3.60 12.69
C LEU A 48 3.79 4.58 11.78
N ALA A 49 2.96 5.43 12.35
CA ALA A 49 2.15 6.38 11.57
C ALA A 49 2.96 7.25 10.58
N PRO A 50 4.11 7.85 10.95
CA PRO A 50 4.91 8.61 9.99
C PRO A 50 5.49 7.74 8.87
N LEU A 51 5.89 6.50 9.18
CA LEU A 51 6.41 5.57 8.18
C LEU A 51 5.31 5.21 7.18
N LEU A 52 4.09 5.02 7.65
CA LEU A 52 2.94 4.77 6.79
C LEU A 52 2.67 5.97 5.85
N GLY A 53 2.67 7.19 6.38
CA GLY A 53 2.50 8.40 5.57
C GLY A 53 3.61 8.58 4.53
N ILE A 54 4.88 8.35 4.92
CA ILE A 54 6.03 8.41 4.00
C ILE A 54 5.91 7.34 2.91
N THR A 55 5.52 6.12 3.28
CA THR A 55 5.33 5.03 2.31
C THR A 55 4.20 5.34 1.33
N MET A 56 3.09 5.93 1.79
CA MET A 56 2.01 6.38 0.90
C MET A 56 2.49 7.48 -0.06
N LEU A 57 3.28 8.45 0.41
CA LEU A 57 3.89 9.45 -0.48
C LEU A 57 4.81 8.80 -1.51
N PHE A 58 5.61 7.83 -1.09
CA PHE A 58 6.49 7.09 -1.99
C PHE A 58 5.70 6.34 -3.07
N ILE A 59 4.59 5.66 -2.70
CA ILE A 59 3.69 5.02 -3.67
C ILE A 59 3.16 6.06 -4.66
N GLY A 60 2.56 7.15 -4.16
CA GLY A 60 1.93 8.15 -5.03
C GLY A 60 2.90 8.80 -6.01
N VAL A 61 4.09 9.18 -5.54
CA VAL A 61 5.12 9.80 -6.40
C VAL A 61 5.69 8.82 -7.41
N SER A 62 6.00 7.58 -6.98
CA SER A 62 6.54 6.54 -7.88
C SER A 62 5.53 6.11 -8.93
N SER A 63 4.27 5.95 -8.53
CA SER A 63 3.17 5.60 -9.43
C SER A 63 2.90 6.72 -10.45
N PHE A 64 2.83 7.98 -10.00
CA PHE A 64 2.74 9.12 -10.90
C PHE A 64 3.90 9.12 -11.92
N PHE A 65 5.13 8.96 -11.44
CA PHE A 65 6.30 8.96 -12.30
C PHE A 65 6.24 7.84 -13.35
N TYR A 66 5.82 6.63 -12.94
CA TYR A 66 5.67 5.51 -13.88
C TYR A 66 4.60 5.80 -14.94
N HIS A 67 3.39 6.18 -14.53
CA HIS A 67 2.29 6.39 -15.46
C HIS A 67 2.47 7.62 -16.35
N ALA A 68 3.20 8.62 -15.89
CA ALA A 68 3.53 9.79 -16.70
C ALA A 68 4.61 9.51 -17.75
N THR A 69 5.62 8.68 -17.42
CA THR A 69 6.78 8.45 -18.29
C THR A 69 6.80 7.10 -19.00
N LEU A 70 6.05 6.13 -18.50
CA LEU A 70 6.02 4.72 -18.94
C LEU A 70 7.41 4.09 -19.00
N SER A 71 8.35 4.59 -18.19
CA SER A 71 9.73 4.14 -18.18
C SER A 71 9.89 2.84 -17.36
N PHE A 72 10.89 2.03 -17.70
CA PHE A 72 11.25 0.84 -16.94
C PHE A 72 11.60 1.18 -15.47
N PHE A 73 12.38 2.24 -15.28
CA PHE A 73 12.76 2.69 -13.96
C PHE A 73 11.55 3.18 -13.13
N GLY A 74 10.62 3.90 -13.78
CA GLY A 74 9.35 4.28 -13.16
C GLY A 74 8.55 3.06 -12.72
N GLN A 75 8.41 2.05 -13.58
CA GLN A 75 7.73 0.80 -13.25
C GLN A 75 8.39 0.07 -12.07
N PHE A 76 9.73 0.05 -12.05
CA PHE A 76 10.46 -0.54 -10.93
C PHE A 76 10.14 0.17 -9.61
N LEU A 77 10.21 1.51 -9.58
CA LEU A 77 9.92 2.29 -8.38
C LEU A 77 8.46 2.16 -7.92
N ASP A 78 7.52 2.18 -8.85
CA ASP A 78 6.09 2.03 -8.58
C ASP A 78 5.82 0.72 -7.81
N ILE A 79 6.27 -0.40 -8.35
CA ILE A 79 6.07 -1.73 -7.73
C ILE A 79 6.89 -1.87 -6.45
N PHE A 80 8.11 -1.37 -6.42
CA PHE A 80 8.95 -1.42 -5.23
C PHE A 80 8.35 -0.63 -4.07
N SER A 81 7.71 0.50 -4.35
CA SER A 81 6.99 1.28 -3.33
C SER A 81 5.82 0.48 -2.72
N MET A 82 5.11 -0.32 -3.52
CA MET A 82 4.08 -1.24 -3.00
C MET A 82 4.69 -2.34 -2.12
N PHE A 83 5.88 -2.86 -2.47
CA PHE A 83 6.60 -3.81 -1.61
C PHE A 83 6.95 -3.21 -0.26
N THR A 84 7.41 -1.95 -0.22
CA THR A 84 7.70 -1.27 1.05
C THR A 84 6.46 -1.13 1.92
N PHE A 85 5.28 -0.94 1.34
CA PHE A 85 4.03 -0.93 2.07
C PHE A 85 3.69 -2.31 2.67
N GLY A 86 3.78 -3.39 1.89
CA GLY A 86 3.56 -4.76 2.38
C GLY A 86 4.53 -5.15 3.49
N LEU A 87 5.81 -4.79 3.34
CA LEU A 87 6.85 -5.00 4.36
C LEU A 87 6.57 -4.18 5.63
N LEU A 88 6.12 -2.93 5.48
CA LEU A 88 5.77 -2.09 6.62
C LEU A 88 4.60 -2.70 7.42
N LEU A 89 3.59 -3.24 6.75
CA LEU A 89 2.50 -3.96 7.41
C LEU A 89 3.03 -5.20 8.14
N PHE A 90 3.86 -6.01 7.51
CA PHE A 90 4.40 -7.24 8.11
C PHE A 90 5.27 -6.95 9.34
N PHE A 91 6.33 -6.16 9.19
CA PHE A 91 7.24 -5.84 10.29
C PHE A 91 6.58 -4.93 11.34
N GLY A 92 5.67 -4.06 10.91
CA GLY A 92 4.85 -3.23 11.79
C GLY A 92 3.93 -4.06 12.67
N ALA A 93 3.26 -5.08 12.12
CA ALA A 93 2.43 -6.01 12.89
C ALA A 93 3.26 -6.79 13.94
N LEU A 94 4.44 -7.30 13.57
CA LEU A 94 5.35 -7.97 14.50
C LEU A 94 5.83 -7.03 15.61
N TYR A 95 6.17 -5.80 15.27
CA TYR A 95 6.55 -4.78 16.24
C TYR A 95 5.40 -4.41 17.17
N ARG A 96 4.18 -4.17 16.65
CA ARG A 96 2.98 -3.90 17.44
C ARG A 96 2.66 -5.04 18.39
N ALA A 97 2.76 -6.28 17.93
CA ALA A 97 2.52 -7.48 18.74
C ALA A 97 3.60 -7.74 19.80
N GLY A 98 4.64 -6.90 19.90
CA GLY A 98 5.75 -7.10 20.84
C GLY A 98 6.67 -8.27 20.50
N ARG A 99 6.54 -8.85 19.31
CA ARG A 99 7.35 -10.01 18.87
C ARG A 99 8.74 -9.59 18.38
N LEU A 100 8.89 -8.33 17.95
CA LEU A 100 10.16 -7.75 17.53
C LEU A 100 10.39 -6.39 18.20
N HIS A 101 11.62 -6.13 18.65
CA HIS A 101 12.05 -4.80 19.00
C HIS A 101 12.19 -3.90 17.76
N GLY A 102 11.98 -2.58 17.92
CA GLY A 102 11.98 -1.63 16.81
C GLY A 102 13.25 -1.68 15.95
N GLY A 103 14.44 -1.86 16.54
CA GLY A 103 15.68 -2.01 15.80
C GLY A 103 15.72 -3.24 14.89
N TYR A 104 15.28 -4.40 15.40
CA TYR A 104 15.19 -5.62 14.58
C TYR A 104 14.09 -5.55 13.53
N ALA A 105 12.96 -4.92 13.85
CA ALA A 105 11.89 -4.69 12.87
C ALA A 105 12.39 -3.81 11.72
N LEU A 106 13.11 -2.73 12.02
CA LEU A 106 13.70 -1.85 11.01
C LEU A 106 14.79 -2.58 10.19
N ALA A 107 15.70 -3.31 10.84
CA ALA A 107 16.74 -4.06 10.15
C ALA A 107 16.13 -5.12 9.20
N GLY A 108 15.11 -5.85 9.66
CA GLY A 108 14.39 -6.81 8.84
C GLY A 108 13.65 -6.15 7.66
N PHE A 109 13.01 -5.02 7.90
CA PHE A 109 12.36 -4.23 6.85
C PHE A 109 13.36 -3.80 5.77
N VAL A 110 14.52 -3.25 6.16
CA VAL A 110 15.56 -2.80 5.21
C VAL A 110 16.15 -4.00 4.45
N ALA A 111 16.51 -5.08 5.14
CA ALA A 111 17.08 -6.26 4.52
C ALA A 111 16.09 -6.90 3.53
N ALA A 112 14.82 -7.06 3.92
CA ALA A 112 13.78 -7.58 3.05
C ALA A 112 13.51 -6.65 1.86
N SER A 113 13.53 -5.31 2.05
CA SER A 113 13.38 -4.36 0.95
C SER A 113 14.49 -4.54 -0.11
N VAL A 114 15.73 -4.72 0.32
CA VAL A 114 16.84 -5.00 -0.60
C VAL A 114 16.63 -6.32 -1.35
N VAL A 115 16.30 -7.39 -0.62
CA VAL A 115 16.07 -8.71 -1.22
C VAL A 115 14.94 -8.67 -2.24
N PHE A 116 13.78 -8.10 -1.88
CA PHE A 116 12.63 -8.03 -2.79
C PHE A 116 12.86 -7.07 -3.96
N GLY A 117 13.63 -6.00 -3.77
CA GLY A 117 14.08 -5.13 -4.86
C GLY A 117 14.96 -5.88 -5.86
N LEU A 118 15.91 -6.68 -5.39
CA LEU A 118 16.75 -7.52 -6.25
C LEU A 118 15.94 -8.62 -6.94
N LEU A 119 15.01 -9.26 -6.24
CA LEU A 119 14.11 -10.27 -6.83
C LEU A 119 13.22 -9.66 -7.92
N GLN A 120 12.67 -8.46 -7.69
CA GLN A 120 11.88 -7.75 -8.69
C GLN A 120 12.70 -7.40 -9.93
N PHE A 121 13.96 -6.99 -9.74
CA PHE A 121 14.86 -6.68 -10.83
C PHE A 121 15.22 -7.94 -11.63
N ALA A 122 15.53 -9.04 -10.96
CA ALA A 122 15.89 -10.32 -11.57
C ALA A 122 14.68 -11.04 -12.22
N TYR A 123 13.49 -10.91 -11.63
CA TYR A 123 12.27 -11.62 -12.03
C TYR A 123 11.07 -10.67 -12.16
N PRO A 124 11.07 -9.77 -13.15
CA PRO A 124 10.03 -8.74 -13.28
C PRO A 124 8.62 -9.31 -13.47
N ASP A 125 8.47 -10.51 -14.01
CA ASP A 125 7.18 -11.18 -14.19
C ASP A 125 6.60 -11.75 -12.90
N ALA A 126 7.43 -11.99 -11.87
CA ALA A 126 7.01 -12.49 -10.58
C ALA A 126 6.44 -11.39 -9.65
N ARG A 127 6.45 -10.12 -10.05
CA ARG A 127 6.09 -8.95 -9.22
C ARG A 127 4.75 -9.09 -8.48
N ARG A 128 3.73 -9.69 -9.11
CA ARG A 128 2.41 -9.90 -8.47
C ARG A 128 2.48 -10.91 -7.34
N ILE A 129 3.22 -12.00 -7.56
CA ILE A 129 3.42 -13.05 -6.55
C ILE A 129 4.27 -12.51 -5.40
N LEU A 130 5.35 -11.77 -5.72
CA LEU A 130 6.20 -11.13 -4.72
C LEU A 130 5.40 -10.16 -3.84
N PHE A 131 4.52 -9.35 -4.45
CA PHE A 131 3.65 -8.44 -3.69
C PHE A 131 2.68 -9.20 -2.79
N ALA A 132 2.02 -10.25 -3.29
CA ALA A 132 1.11 -11.06 -2.50
C ALA A 132 1.81 -11.73 -1.32
N VAL A 133 3.03 -12.27 -1.52
CA VAL A 133 3.86 -12.88 -0.47
C VAL A 133 4.21 -11.89 0.65
N LEU A 134 4.30 -10.60 0.33
CA LEU A 134 4.56 -9.55 1.31
C LEU A 134 3.29 -9.07 2.02
N LEU A 135 2.24 -8.83 1.25
CA LEU A 135 1.02 -8.22 1.74
C LEU A 135 0.19 -9.20 2.60
N VAL A 136 0.00 -10.43 2.12
CA VAL A 136 -0.89 -11.40 2.76
C VAL A 136 -0.46 -11.77 4.19
N PRO A 137 0.83 -12.09 4.48
CA PRO A 137 1.26 -12.35 5.85
C PRO A 137 1.09 -11.14 6.77
N GLY A 138 1.33 -9.92 6.27
CA GLY A 138 1.09 -8.69 7.03
C GLY A 138 -0.36 -8.55 7.45
N ILE A 139 -1.30 -8.76 6.52
CA ILE A 139 -2.74 -8.75 6.80
C ILE A 139 -3.12 -9.85 7.81
N ILE A 140 -2.63 -11.07 7.64
CA ILE A 140 -2.91 -12.19 8.55
C ILE A 140 -2.44 -11.84 9.97
N LEU A 141 -1.25 -11.28 10.13
CA LEU A 141 -0.71 -10.88 11.42
C LEU A 141 -1.57 -9.78 12.07
N GLU A 142 -2.04 -8.81 11.31
CA GLU A 142 -2.92 -7.74 11.80
C GLU A 142 -4.31 -8.27 12.21
N LEU A 143 -4.83 -9.28 11.54
CA LEU A 143 -6.15 -9.87 11.84
C LEU A 143 -6.10 -10.94 12.94
N THR A 144 -4.95 -11.61 13.15
CA THR A 144 -4.82 -12.73 14.09
C THR A 144 -5.34 -12.41 15.50
N PRO A 145 -5.04 -11.27 16.15
CA PRO A 145 -5.53 -10.97 17.49
C PRO A 145 -7.06 -10.95 17.57
N PHE A 146 -7.75 -10.56 16.50
CA PHE A 146 -9.22 -10.47 16.45
C PHE A 146 -9.85 -11.83 16.18
N ILE A 147 -9.24 -12.63 15.31
CA ILE A 147 -9.72 -13.99 14.99
C ILE A 147 -9.58 -14.92 16.20
N THR A 148 -8.46 -14.79 16.95
CA THR A 148 -8.20 -15.64 18.13
C THR A 148 -8.86 -15.13 19.42
N GLY A 149 -9.59 -14.03 19.36
CA GLY A 149 -10.28 -13.45 20.52
C GLY A 149 -9.36 -12.77 21.54
N HIS A 150 -8.06 -12.63 21.26
CA HIS A 150 -7.09 -11.95 22.12
C HIS A 150 -6.96 -10.44 21.80
N GLY A 151 -7.65 -9.97 20.76
CA GLY A 151 -7.70 -8.56 20.40
C GLY A 151 -8.71 -7.78 21.26
N PRO A 152 -8.58 -6.45 21.28
CA PRO A 152 -9.56 -5.61 21.97
C PRO A 152 -10.94 -5.84 21.35
N ARG A 153 -11.92 -6.25 22.17
CA ARG A 153 -13.36 -6.41 21.80
C ARG A 153 -14.01 -5.06 21.53
N SER A 154 -13.39 -4.25 20.72
CA SER A 154 -13.80 -2.88 20.45
C SER A 154 -14.44 -2.81 19.06
N ARG A 155 -15.48 -1.99 18.93
CA ARG A 155 -16.02 -1.54 17.63
C ARG A 155 -14.94 -0.83 16.77
N ARG A 156 -13.74 -0.67 17.32
CA ARG A 156 -12.61 0.05 16.71
C ARG A 156 -11.89 -0.75 15.62
N VAL A 157 -12.17 -2.07 15.50
CA VAL A 157 -11.58 -2.93 14.46
C VAL A 157 -12.22 -2.77 13.08
N TRP A 158 -13.33 -2.03 12.99
CA TRP A 158 -14.04 -1.84 11.72
C TRP A 158 -13.13 -1.32 10.60
N ALA A 159 -12.15 -0.47 10.94
CA ALA A 159 -11.30 0.18 9.95
C ALA A 159 -10.41 -0.81 9.18
N ILE A 160 -9.88 -1.86 9.87
CA ILE A 160 -9.07 -2.87 9.17
C ILE A 160 -9.94 -3.74 8.26
N TYR A 161 -11.16 -4.12 8.70
CA TYR A 161 -12.08 -4.87 7.85
C TYR A 161 -12.60 -4.04 6.67
N ALA A 162 -12.90 -2.76 6.89
CA ALA A 162 -13.29 -1.84 5.83
C ALA A 162 -12.13 -1.65 4.82
N GLY A 163 -10.89 -1.49 5.30
CA GLY A 163 -9.71 -1.41 4.45
C GLY A 163 -9.52 -2.65 3.59
N LEU A 164 -9.70 -3.84 4.18
CA LEU A 164 -9.64 -5.11 3.45
C LEU A 164 -10.76 -5.21 2.41
N ALA A 165 -11.99 -4.87 2.76
CA ALA A 165 -13.12 -4.88 1.81
C ALA A 165 -12.88 -3.92 0.64
N VAL A 166 -12.41 -2.69 0.92
CA VAL A 166 -12.05 -1.73 -0.12
C VAL A 166 -10.93 -2.27 -1.02
N MET A 167 -9.91 -2.92 -0.45
CA MET A 167 -8.81 -3.52 -1.21
C MET A 167 -9.29 -4.66 -2.11
N VAL A 168 -10.20 -5.51 -1.63
CA VAL A 168 -10.80 -6.60 -2.44
C VAL A 168 -11.58 -6.03 -3.62
N VAL A 169 -12.40 -4.98 -3.39
CA VAL A 169 -13.13 -4.30 -4.45
C VAL A 169 -12.18 -3.67 -5.46
N ALA A 170 -11.16 -2.95 -4.97
CA ALA A 170 -10.14 -2.32 -5.80
C ALA A 170 -9.43 -3.33 -6.70
N TYR A 171 -9.03 -4.47 -6.11
CA TYR A 171 -8.35 -5.55 -6.84
C TYR A 171 -9.27 -6.19 -7.89
N GLY A 172 -10.55 -6.38 -7.56
CA GLY A 172 -11.55 -6.88 -8.51
C GLY A 172 -11.72 -5.94 -9.71
N ILE A 173 -11.84 -4.63 -9.47
CA ILE A 173 -11.93 -3.62 -10.54
C ILE A 173 -10.66 -3.63 -11.41
N TRP A 174 -9.49 -3.70 -10.78
CA TRP A 174 -8.22 -3.79 -11.50
C TRP A 174 -8.12 -5.05 -12.38
N LEU A 175 -8.64 -6.19 -11.93
CA LEU A 175 -8.71 -7.41 -12.74
C LEU A 175 -9.64 -7.24 -13.96
N LEU A 176 -10.77 -6.57 -13.77
CA LEU A 176 -11.71 -6.27 -14.86
C LEU A 176 -11.08 -5.33 -15.90
N ASP A 177 -10.30 -4.34 -15.46
CA ASP A 177 -9.60 -3.39 -16.33
C ASP A 177 -8.59 -4.07 -17.29
N GLN A 178 -8.10 -5.24 -16.92
CA GLN A 178 -7.21 -6.04 -17.78
C GLN A 178 -7.97 -6.88 -18.81
N SER A 179 -9.29 -6.97 -18.70
CA SER A 179 -10.14 -7.72 -19.62
C SER A 179 -10.43 -6.88 -20.86
N PRO A 180 -10.29 -7.43 -22.08
CA PRO A 180 -10.65 -6.72 -23.31
C PRO A 180 -12.11 -6.27 -23.38
N VAL A 181 -13.00 -6.92 -22.61
CA VAL A 181 -14.44 -6.64 -22.59
C VAL A 181 -14.75 -5.36 -21.82
N PHE A 182 -13.96 -5.05 -20.78
CA PHE A 182 -14.20 -3.90 -19.90
C PHE A 182 -13.22 -2.75 -20.14
N CYS A 183 -12.25 -2.94 -21.05
CA CYS A 183 -11.24 -1.96 -21.36
C CYS A 183 -11.74 -0.95 -22.40
N GLU A 184 -11.94 0.29 -21.98
CA GLU A 184 -12.16 1.43 -22.87
C GLU A 184 -10.98 2.40 -22.81
N ARG A 185 -10.09 2.30 -23.78
CA ARG A 185 -8.77 2.94 -23.77
C ARG A 185 -8.80 4.47 -23.70
N GLY A 186 -9.83 5.11 -24.22
CA GLY A 186 -9.97 6.57 -24.26
C GLY A 186 -10.77 7.13 -23.08
N SER A 187 -11.28 6.29 -22.17
CA SER A 187 -12.04 6.73 -21.01
C SER A 187 -11.15 7.37 -19.95
N LEU A 188 -11.66 8.40 -19.27
CA LEU A 188 -11.05 8.93 -18.06
C LEU A 188 -11.36 8.05 -16.82
N LEU A 189 -12.37 7.19 -16.92
CA LEU A 189 -12.71 6.20 -15.89
C LEU A 189 -11.98 4.90 -16.18
N GLN A 190 -10.72 4.83 -15.80
CA GLN A 190 -9.90 3.64 -15.91
C GLN A 190 -9.98 2.81 -14.64
N GLY A 191 -10.14 1.49 -14.76
CA GLY A 191 -10.18 0.60 -13.59
C GLY A 191 -8.89 0.65 -12.78
N HIS A 192 -7.74 0.85 -13.42
CA HIS A 192 -6.46 1.04 -12.75
C HIS A 192 -6.41 2.36 -11.96
N ALA A 193 -6.98 3.45 -12.47
CA ALA A 193 -7.11 4.71 -11.75
C ALA A 193 -8.00 4.58 -10.50
N ILE A 194 -9.09 3.80 -10.61
CA ILE A 194 -9.95 3.46 -9.48
C ILE A 194 -9.16 2.62 -8.45
N TRP A 195 -8.35 1.67 -8.90
CA TRP A 195 -7.44 0.91 -8.04
C TRP A 195 -6.51 1.80 -7.22
N HIS A 196 -5.89 2.83 -7.82
CA HIS A 196 -5.04 3.79 -7.08
C HIS A 196 -5.84 4.50 -5.99
N THR A 197 -7.01 5.03 -6.34
CA THR A 197 -7.83 5.80 -5.40
C THR A 197 -8.32 4.92 -4.23
N LEU A 198 -8.86 3.74 -4.53
CA LEU A 198 -9.34 2.81 -3.49
C LEU A 198 -8.17 2.21 -2.69
N GLY A 199 -7.03 1.94 -3.32
CA GLY A 199 -5.82 1.50 -2.64
C GLY A 199 -5.32 2.53 -1.63
N ALA A 200 -5.36 3.82 -1.99
CA ALA A 200 -5.02 4.91 -1.08
C ALA A 200 -6.00 5.01 0.09
N VAL A 201 -7.31 4.84 -0.15
CA VAL A 201 -8.33 4.76 0.91
C VAL A 201 -8.07 3.56 1.83
N ALA A 202 -7.77 2.38 1.28
CA ALA A 202 -7.47 1.19 2.07
C ALA A 202 -6.23 1.40 2.96
N ALA A 203 -5.16 2.00 2.42
CA ALA A 203 -3.96 2.34 3.20
C ALA A 203 -4.26 3.38 4.30
N PHE A 204 -5.11 4.36 4.03
CA PHE A 204 -5.57 5.33 5.03
C PHE A 204 -6.40 4.66 6.14
N LEU A 205 -7.22 3.67 5.81
CA LEU A 205 -7.98 2.90 6.80
C LEU A 205 -7.07 2.07 7.72
N VAL A 206 -5.91 1.61 7.26
CA VAL A 206 -4.86 1.01 8.12
C VAL A 206 -4.36 2.05 9.14
N PHE A 207 -4.13 3.30 8.73
CA PHE A 207 -3.77 4.37 9.66
C PHE A 207 -4.86 4.62 10.69
N ILE A 208 -6.13 4.67 10.26
CA ILE A 208 -7.27 4.82 11.19
C ILE A 208 -7.32 3.64 12.17
N HIS A 209 -7.10 2.40 11.68
CA HIS A 209 -7.01 1.22 12.54
C HIS A 209 -5.92 1.39 13.60
N TYR A 210 -4.72 1.81 13.24
CA TYR A 210 -3.62 2.05 14.18
C TYR A 210 -3.97 3.12 15.22
N ARG A 211 -4.65 4.19 14.82
CA ARG A 211 -5.10 5.24 15.77
C ARG A 211 -6.17 4.77 16.74
N LEU A 212 -7.02 3.83 16.34
CA LEU A 212 -8.15 3.36 17.14
C LEU A 212 -7.78 2.17 18.05
N THR A 213 -6.68 1.47 17.77
CA THR A 213 -6.24 0.27 18.49
C THR A 213 -4.82 0.41 19.04
N PRO A 214 -4.52 1.43 19.87
CA PRO A 214 -3.17 1.61 20.39
C PRO A 214 -2.79 0.46 21.34
N HIS A 215 -1.56 -0.04 21.19
CA HIS A 215 -0.93 -0.94 22.14
C HIS A 215 0.00 -0.11 23.04
N HIS A 216 -0.27 -0.13 24.33
CA HIS A 216 0.63 0.46 25.33
C HIS A 216 1.80 -0.48 25.58
N ASP A 217 3.01 0.08 25.67
CA ASP A 217 4.23 -0.64 26.07
C ASP A 217 4.17 -1.05 27.53
#